data_fd0e946a441e976a2cd8f630651b181b
#
_entry.id   fd0e946a441e976a2cd8f630651b181b
#
_cell.length_a   1.000
_cell.length_b   1.000
_cell.length_c   1.000
_cell.angle_alpha   90.00
_cell.angle_beta   90.00
_cell.angle_gamma   90.00
#
_symmetry.space_group_name_H-M   'P 1'
#
loop_
_entity.id
_entity.type
_entity.pdbx_description
1 polymer ?
#
loop_
_entity_poly.entity_id
_entity_poly.type
_entity_poly.pdbx_seq_one_letter_code
_entity_poly.pdbx_strand_id
1 'polypeptide(L)'
;LEDIDMKNYMKILFMSAFLLILACEADMNDPYTGYDDYVDKSDWDYQERPDSNVLGGGSSDKDNVGPVVDNDQDVEVPDTDELEEAIYTEEPTVDSCESGSVSSTEKEKVLQRVNYIRSLHDLLPVVYEDDDDVYTAECSLVIAANKKLDHHPDSSWDCFTEDAHTGCSNSNIYIYSGGNPLSVSSENIINAYMTDIGVDILGHRRWLIDPWLAHVSFARVDDVQNKVLGSAIKVINDEQQDISGSDIEFVAYPYEYYPKELFNSDVQMSFTVVEDTTSKWQNDDVDFLTVAIAVTDPDNKKLTISGKAYDNDGYGVPNIIRWKVDSAQEGVKYNVVISNVRVNNIAKNYSYWFELK
;
A
#
# COMPACT_ATOMS: atom_id res chain seq x y z
N LEU A 1 -42.26 -14.18 -6.85
CA LEU A 1 -41.14 -14.67 -7.67
C LEU A 1 -40.99 -13.66 -8.80
N GLU A 2 -40.35 -12.55 -8.49
CA GLU A 2 -40.07 -11.44 -9.40
C GLU A 2 -38.78 -11.75 -10.16
N ASP A 3 -38.83 -11.42 -11.45
CA ASP A 3 -37.76 -11.55 -12.41
C ASP A 3 -36.49 -10.81 -11.92
N ILE A 4 -35.53 -11.55 -11.41
CA ILE A 4 -34.16 -11.03 -11.20
C ILE A 4 -33.55 -10.90 -12.59
N ASP A 5 -33.23 -9.66 -12.96
CA ASP A 5 -32.69 -9.30 -14.27
C ASP A 5 -31.37 -10.05 -14.53
N MET A 6 -31.46 -11.10 -15.33
CA MET A 6 -30.35 -11.97 -15.75
C MET A 6 -29.21 -11.21 -16.46
N LYS A 7 -29.44 -9.95 -16.85
CA LYS A 7 -28.40 -9.09 -17.45
C LYS A 7 -27.36 -8.61 -16.44
N ASN A 8 -27.77 -8.40 -15.19
CA ASN A 8 -26.80 -7.98 -14.15
C ASN A 8 -25.98 -9.17 -13.63
N TYR A 9 -26.59 -10.37 -13.54
CA TYR A 9 -25.86 -11.58 -13.18
C TYR A 9 -24.83 -12.01 -14.25
N MET A 10 -25.17 -11.82 -15.53
CA MET A 10 -24.24 -12.05 -16.65
C MET A 10 -23.12 -11.01 -16.72
N LYS A 11 -23.33 -9.75 -16.28
CA LYS A 11 -22.26 -8.76 -16.15
C LYS A 11 -21.26 -9.15 -15.08
N ILE A 12 -21.71 -9.65 -13.94
CA ILE A 12 -20.84 -10.12 -12.85
C ILE A 12 -20.03 -11.35 -13.27
N LEU A 13 -20.63 -12.32 -13.98
CA LEU A 13 -19.92 -13.51 -14.47
C LEU A 13 -19.01 -13.24 -15.68
N PHE A 14 -19.30 -12.23 -16.53
CA PHE A 14 -18.45 -11.87 -17.66
C PHE A 14 -17.34 -10.88 -17.24
N MET A 15 -17.51 -10.10 -16.17
CA MET A 15 -16.43 -9.25 -15.61
C MET A 15 -15.34 -10.09 -14.96
N SER A 16 -15.63 -11.25 -14.38
CA SER A 16 -14.59 -12.13 -13.80
C SER A 16 -13.81 -12.94 -14.84
N ALA A 17 -14.24 -13.02 -16.10
CA ALA A 17 -13.60 -13.86 -17.12
C ALA A 17 -12.85 -13.10 -18.22
N PHE A 18 -12.92 -11.76 -18.31
CA PHE A 18 -12.33 -11.01 -19.42
C PHE A 18 -11.31 -9.92 -19.03
N LEU A 19 -11.05 -9.74 -17.73
CA LEU A 19 -10.26 -8.61 -17.21
C LEU A 19 -8.82 -8.95 -16.80
N LEU A 20 -8.27 -10.05 -17.28
CA LEU A 20 -7.03 -10.63 -16.77
C LEU A 20 -5.87 -10.68 -17.77
N ILE A 21 -5.84 -9.88 -18.81
CA ILE A 21 -4.78 -10.01 -19.85
C ILE A 21 -3.79 -8.84 -19.91
N LEU A 22 -3.84 -7.84 -19.03
CA LEU A 22 -2.94 -6.66 -19.18
C LEU A 22 -2.34 -6.11 -17.87
N ALA A 23 -1.89 -6.96 -16.97
CA ALA A 23 -1.06 -6.48 -15.87
C ALA A 23 0.15 -7.39 -15.70
N CYS A 24 1.32 -6.85 -15.97
CA CYS A 24 2.67 -7.42 -15.81
C CYS A 24 3.25 -8.22 -16.98
N GLU A 25 3.51 -7.59 -18.14
CA GLU A 25 4.77 -7.84 -18.83
C GLU A 25 5.81 -6.88 -18.21
N ALA A 26 6.36 -7.24 -17.05
CA ALA A 26 7.56 -6.61 -16.55
C ALA A 26 8.73 -7.17 -17.37
N ASP A 27 9.28 -6.33 -18.25
CA ASP A 27 10.50 -6.62 -19.00
C ASP A 27 11.63 -6.89 -17.99
N MET A 28 12.34 -8.02 -18.11
CA MET A 28 13.45 -8.42 -17.21
C MET A 28 14.69 -7.51 -17.28
N ASN A 29 14.54 -6.28 -17.77
CA ASN A 29 15.53 -5.21 -17.77
C ASN A 29 15.08 -4.00 -16.94
N ASP A 30 14.35 -4.24 -15.83
CA ASP A 30 13.92 -3.19 -14.92
C ASP A 30 15.12 -2.45 -14.30
N PRO A 31 15.19 -1.10 -14.38
CA PRO A 31 16.29 -0.28 -13.86
C PRO A 31 16.37 -0.20 -12.32
N TYR A 32 15.66 -1.06 -11.58
CA TYR A 32 15.68 -1.11 -10.11
C TYR A 32 16.97 -1.65 -9.46
N THR A 33 18.03 -1.89 -10.21
CA THR A 33 19.35 -2.24 -9.66
C THR A 33 20.12 -1.04 -9.08
N GLY A 34 19.47 0.05 -8.74
CA GLY A 34 20.08 1.32 -8.31
C GLY A 34 19.62 1.88 -6.97
N TYR A 35 18.96 1.11 -6.09
CA TYR A 35 18.55 1.59 -4.75
C TYR A 35 19.48 1.09 -3.62
N ASP A 36 20.79 1.05 -3.86
CA ASP A 36 21.80 0.64 -2.86
C ASP A 36 22.30 1.77 -1.98
N ASP A 37 21.69 2.96 -2.00
CA ASP A 37 22.16 4.05 -1.13
C ASP A 37 20.97 4.82 -0.55
N TYR A 38 20.77 4.69 0.73
CA TYR A 38 20.03 5.57 1.63
C TYR A 38 18.80 4.99 2.33
N VAL A 39 18.99 4.42 3.51
CA VAL A 39 18.15 4.74 4.69
C VAL A 39 18.94 4.51 5.98
N ASP A 40 19.33 5.58 6.63
CA ASP A 40 19.80 5.57 8.03
C ASP A 40 18.58 5.34 8.93
N LYS A 41 18.59 4.26 9.69
CA LYS A 41 17.45 3.74 10.46
C LYS A 41 17.17 4.48 11.78
N SER A 42 17.77 5.66 12.05
CA SER A 42 17.75 6.28 13.38
C SER A 42 16.64 7.31 13.66
N ASP A 43 15.79 7.67 12.69
CA ASP A 43 14.86 8.81 12.83
C ASP A 43 13.36 8.50 12.72
N TRP A 44 12.93 7.25 12.96
CA TRP A 44 11.50 6.93 12.99
C TRP A 44 10.89 7.13 14.39
N ASP A 45 10.85 8.39 14.86
CA ASP A 45 10.06 8.76 16.03
C ASP A 45 8.60 9.01 15.59
N TYR A 46 7.71 8.11 16.00
CA TYR A 46 6.27 8.26 15.88
C TYR A 46 5.84 9.48 16.71
N GLN A 47 5.70 10.62 16.07
CA GLN A 47 5.11 11.81 16.70
C GLN A 47 3.60 11.76 16.47
N GLU A 48 2.87 11.47 17.53
CA GLU A 48 1.42 11.65 17.57
C GLU A 48 1.03 13.06 17.09
N ARG A 49 0.05 13.14 16.20
CA ARG A 49 -0.59 14.41 15.83
C ARG A 49 -1.12 15.07 17.10
N PRO A 50 -0.93 16.38 17.33
CA PRO A 50 -1.52 17.05 18.48
C PRO A 50 -3.04 17.10 18.33
N ASP A 51 -3.74 16.46 19.25
CA ASP A 51 -5.18 16.53 19.40
C ASP A 51 -5.64 17.99 19.55
N SER A 52 -6.62 18.37 18.77
CA SER A 52 -7.33 19.62 18.91
C SER A 52 -8.34 19.51 20.05
N ASN A 53 -8.11 20.36 21.09
CA ASN A 53 -9.07 20.80 22.09
C ASN A 53 -9.51 19.84 23.20
N VAL A 54 -8.90 19.98 24.38
CA VAL A 54 -9.67 20.04 25.64
C VAL A 54 -9.13 21.18 26.50
N LEU A 55 -9.97 22.15 26.79
CA LEU A 55 -9.82 23.21 27.78
C LEU A 55 -10.10 22.66 29.18
N GLY A 56 -9.27 23.02 30.17
CA GLY A 56 -9.76 23.08 31.54
C GLY A 56 -8.84 22.65 32.66
N GLY A 57 -8.11 23.57 33.22
CA GLY A 57 -8.18 23.92 34.66
C GLY A 57 -7.39 23.17 35.71
N GLY A 58 -6.35 23.82 36.26
CA GLY A 58 -6.29 23.95 37.69
C GLY A 58 -5.23 23.25 38.52
N SER A 59 -4.19 24.01 38.89
CA SER A 59 -3.69 24.21 40.27
C SER A 59 -2.70 23.23 40.91
N SER A 60 -1.47 23.72 41.04
CA SER A 60 -0.59 23.81 42.24
C SER A 60 -0.46 22.63 43.23
N ASP A 61 0.67 22.18 43.60
CA ASP A 61 1.61 22.69 44.59
C ASP A 61 2.72 21.65 45.00
N LYS A 62 3.96 22.15 45.05
CA LYS A 62 5.01 21.98 46.06
C LYS A 62 5.63 20.65 46.45
N ASP A 63 6.95 20.71 46.20
CA ASP A 63 8.06 20.36 47.11
C ASP A 63 7.97 19.11 48.02
N ASN A 64 8.81 18.12 47.78
CA ASN A 64 9.54 17.54 48.90
C ASN A 64 10.85 16.90 48.44
N VAL A 65 11.96 17.45 48.97
CA VAL A 65 13.31 16.92 48.86
C VAL A 65 13.53 15.93 50.00
N GLY A 66 13.85 14.69 49.70
CA GLY A 66 14.27 13.69 50.68
C GLY A 66 15.55 12.95 50.18
N PRO A 67 16.38 12.39 51.04
CA PRO A 67 17.82 12.37 50.90
C PRO A 67 18.38 11.30 49.96
N VAL A 68 19.50 11.67 49.34
CA VAL A 68 20.42 10.82 48.56
C VAL A 68 20.91 9.66 49.43
N VAL A 69 20.64 8.43 48.99
CA VAL A 69 21.33 7.23 49.46
C VAL A 69 22.22 6.72 48.34
N ASP A 70 23.53 6.91 48.49
CA ASP A 70 24.56 6.26 47.71
C ASP A 70 24.41 4.76 47.88
N ASN A 71 24.15 4.05 46.78
CA ASN A 71 24.30 2.62 46.72
C ASN A 71 24.98 2.27 45.39
N ASP A 72 26.30 2.27 45.42
CA ASP A 72 27.14 1.63 44.40
C ASP A 72 26.80 0.13 44.40
N GLN A 73 25.90 -0.25 43.55
CA GLN A 73 25.80 -1.60 43.01
C GLN A 73 25.92 -1.47 41.49
N ASP A 74 27.03 -2.00 40.98
CA ASP A 74 27.20 -2.30 39.58
C ASP A 74 26.03 -3.14 39.11
N VAL A 75 24.99 -2.50 38.58
CA VAL A 75 23.98 -3.16 37.77
C VAL A 75 24.67 -3.38 36.42
N GLU A 76 25.11 -4.62 36.19
CA GLU A 76 25.38 -5.09 34.84
C GLU A 76 24.14 -4.75 34.00
N VAL A 77 24.27 -3.71 33.19
CA VAL A 77 23.32 -3.45 32.12
C VAL A 77 23.42 -4.69 31.23
N PRO A 78 22.33 -5.45 31.00
CA PRO A 78 22.37 -6.50 30.00
C PRO A 78 22.79 -5.86 28.69
N ASP A 79 23.84 -6.38 28.10
CA ASP A 79 24.19 -6.12 26.71
C ASP A 79 22.93 -6.44 25.89
N THR A 80 22.17 -5.41 25.54
CA THR A 80 21.11 -5.56 24.58
C THR A 80 21.82 -5.66 23.23
N ASP A 81 22.39 -6.84 22.95
CA ASP A 81 22.46 -7.30 21.59
C ASP A 81 21.03 -7.13 21.04
N GLU A 82 20.82 -6.15 20.17
CA GLU A 82 19.62 -6.05 19.35
C GLU A 82 19.55 -7.41 18.64
N LEU A 83 18.68 -8.28 19.17
CA LEU A 83 18.34 -9.51 18.48
C LEU A 83 17.77 -9.03 17.15
N GLU A 84 18.53 -9.18 16.07
CA GLU A 84 17.98 -9.04 14.72
C GLU A 84 16.76 -9.96 14.69
N GLU A 85 15.58 -9.34 14.72
CA GLU A 85 14.33 -10.09 14.74
C GLU A 85 14.24 -10.88 13.45
N ALA A 86 14.22 -12.20 13.57
CA ALA A 86 14.24 -13.10 12.42
C ALA A 86 13.01 -12.85 11.52
N ILE A 87 13.23 -12.74 10.22
CA ILE A 87 12.14 -12.60 9.23
C ILE A 87 11.21 -13.82 9.30
N TYR A 88 11.77 -15.00 9.57
CA TYR A 88 11.05 -16.27 9.53
C TYR A 88 10.99 -16.94 10.89
N THR A 89 9.88 -17.58 11.17
CA THR A 89 9.75 -18.61 12.22
C THR A 89 10.23 -19.97 11.67
N GLU A 90 9.94 -20.24 10.39
CA GLU A 90 10.41 -21.38 9.63
C GLU A 90 10.94 -20.88 8.29
N GLU A 91 12.25 -21.12 8.06
CA GLU A 91 12.93 -20.71 6.83
C GLU A 91 12.34 -21.40 5.59
N PRO A 92 12.11 -20.69 4.48
CA PRO A 92 11.66 -21.30 3.24
C PRO A 92 12.75 -22.16 2.61
N THR A 93 12.35 -23.22 1.92
CA THR A 93 13.27 -24.08 1.14
C THR A 93 12.68 -24.34 -0.24
N VAL A 94 13.07 -23.49 -1.21
CA VAL A 94 12.51 -23.51 -2.57
C VAL A 94 12.74 -24.85 -3.28
N ASP A 95 13.92 -25.47 -3.11
CA ASP A 95 14.26 -26.75 -3.74
C ASP A 95 13.34 -27.92 -3.29
N SER A 96 12.75 -27.84 -2.10
CA SER A 96 11.78 -28.82 -1.58
C SER A 96 10.35 -28.34 -1.62
N CYS A 97 10.09 -27.20 -2.23
CA CYS A 97 8.77 -26.57 -2.29
C CYS A 97 8.15 -26.34 -0.89
N GLU A 98 8.94 -25.81 0.03
CA GLU A 98 8.51 -25.41 1.36
C GLU A 98 8.54 -23.89 1.47
N SER A 99 7.37 -23.26 1.63
CA SER A 99 7.22 -21.80 1.69
C SER A 99 7.75 -21.18 2.98
N GLY A 100 7.94 -21.99 4.03
CA GLY A 100 8.30 -21.52 5.35
C GLY A 100 7.17 -20.70 6.02
N SER A 101 7.52 -19.96 7.07
CA SER A 101 6.56 -19.13 7.79
C SER A 101 7.21 -17.82 8.22
N VAL A 102 6.62 -16.70 7.85
CA VAL A 102 7.04 -15.35 8.26
C VAL A 102 6.77 -15.19 9.77
N SER A 103 7.71 -14.59 10.49
CA SER A 103 7.58 -14.37 11.93
C SER A 103 6.45 -13.39 12.28
N SER A 104 5.89 -13.51 13.49
CA SER A 104 4.85 -12.59 13.96
C SER A 104 5.34 -11.14 14.03
N THR A 105 6.61 -10.93 14.37
CA THR A 105 7.21 -9.60 14.36
C THR A 105 7.29 -9.00 12.97
N GLU A 106 7.66 -9.80 11.96
CA GLU A 106 7.73 -9.31 10.58
C GLU A 106 6.34 -9.03 10.00
N LYS A 107 5.33 -9.86 10.33
CA LYS A 107 3.93 -9.58 9.99
C LYS A 107 3.44 -8.27 10.61
N GLU A 108 3.76 -8.03 11.88
CA GLU A 108 3.42 -6.79 12.58
C GLU A 108 4.06 -5.56 11.93
N LYS A 109 5.35 -5.63 11.54
CA LYS A 109 6.03 -4.55 10.80
C LYS A 109 5.31 -4.22 9.50
N VAL A 110 4.91 -5.24 8.75
CA VAL A 110 4.16 -5.04 7.49
C VAL A 110 2.80 -4.41 7.77
N LEU A 111 2.05 -4.91 8.74
CA LEU A 111 0.75 -4.35 9.12
C LEU A 111 0.87 -2.90 9.55
N GLN A 112 1.85 -2.58 10.38
CA GLN A 112 2.13 -1.21 10.81
C GLN A 112 2.49 -0.31 9.61
N ARG A 113 3.31 -0.80 8.65
CA ARG A 113 3.64 -0.03 7.45
C ARG A 113 2.42 0.22 6.55
N VAL A 114 1.57 -0.78 6.33
CA VAL A 114 0.31 -0.62 5.60
C VAL A 114 -0.58 0.40 6.29
N ASN A 115 -0.78 0.28 7.60
CA ASN A 115 -1.65 1.18 8.37
C ASN A 115 -1.07 2.59 8.48
N TYR A 116 0.25 2.75 8.58
CA TYR A 116 0.89 4.05 8.45
C TYR A 116 0.57 4.71 7.10
N ILE A 117 0.75 3.99 6.00
CA ILE A 117 0.42 4.49 4.67
C ILE A 117 -1.07 4.88 4.59
N ARG A 118 -1.96 4.02 5.07
CA ARG A 118 -3.41 4.29 5.08
C ARG A 118 -3.74 5.55 5.88
N SER A 119 -3.08 5.77 7.01
CA SER A 119 -3.27 6.96 7.84
C SER A 119 -2.85 8.27 7.13
N LEU A 120 -1.89 8.22 6.19
CA LEU A 120 -1.54 9.38 5.36
C LEU A 120 -2.67 9.82 4.43
N HIS A 121 -3.68 8.99 4.25
CA HIS A 121 -4.84 9.23 3.39
C HIS A 121 -6.16 9.31 4.17
N ASP A 122 -6.10 9.45 5.50
CA ASP A 122 -7.25 9.46 6.41
C ASP A 122 -8.13 8.19 6.33
N LEU A 123 -7.53 7.07 5.93
CA LEU A 123 -8.22 5.78 5.82
C LEU A 123 -8.18 5.01 7.13
N LEU A 124 -9.23 4.24 7.38
CA LEU A 124 -9.30 3.35 8.53
C LEU A 124 -8.20 2.25 8.43
N PRO A 125 -7.61 1.82 9.57
CA PRO A 125 -6.63 0.76 9.59
C PRO A 125 -7.26 -0.57 9.17
N VAL A 126 -6.45 -1.41 8.54
CA VAL A 126 -6.77 -2.83 8.27
C VAL A 126 -6.27 -3.71 9.42
N VAL A 127 -6.78 -4.92 9.51
CA VAL A 127 -6.28 -5.96 10.42
C VAL A 127 -5.48 -7.02 9.66
N TYR A 128 -4.67 -7.78 10.37
CA TYR A 128 -3.97 -8.92 9.80
C TYR A 128 -4.86 -10.16 9.88
N GLU A 129 -4.89 -10.96 8.81
CA GLU A 129 -5.66 -12.20 8.73
C GLU A 129 -4.71 -13.40 8.60
N ASP A 130 -4.47 -14.09 9.73
CA ASP A 130 -3.54 -15.22 9.79
C ASP A 130 -4.05 -16.44 8.99
N ASP A 131 -5.35 -16.61 8.83
CA ASP A 131 -5.93 -17.72 8.07
C ASP A 131 -5.60 -17.61 6.56
N ASP A 132 -5.21 -16.44 6.10
CA ASP A 132 -4.80 -16.19 4.71
C ASP A 132 -3.30 -16.40 4.44
N ASP A 133 -2.51 -16.70 5.48
CA ASP A 133 -1.04 -16.85 5.35
C ASP A 133 -0.64 -17.95 4.38
N VAL A 134 -1.38 -19.05 4.35
CA VAL A 134 -1.11 -20.17 3.44
C VAL A 134 -1.14 -19.70 1.97
N TYR A 135 -2.08 -18.85 1.61
CA TYR A 135 -2.22 -18.35 0.24
C TYR A 135 -1.07 -17.41 -0.15
N THR A 136 -0.70 -16.49 0.73
CA THR A 136 0.40 -15.55 0.47
C THR A 136 1.75 -16.25 0.48
N ALA A 137 1.97 -17.24 1.36
CA ALA A 137 3.19 -18.03 1.43
C ALA A 137 3.38 -18.89 0.16
N GLU A 138 2.35 -19.63 -0.26
CA GLU A 138 2.40 -20.46 -1.46
C GLU A 138 2.55 -19.61 -2.73
N CYS A 139 1.90 -18.45 -2.82
CA CYS A 139 2.12 -17.51 -3.93
C CYS A 139 3.57 -17.00 -3.95
N SER A 140 4.13 -16.60 -2.80
CA SER A 140 5.50 -16.13 -2.70
C SER A 140 6.50 -17.21 -3.11
N LEU A 141 6.24 -18.47 -2.75
CA LEU A 141 7.06 -19.63 -3.12
C LEU A 141 7.05 -19.86 -4.63
N VAL A 142 5.87 -19.91 -5.25
CA VAL A 142 5.76 -20.20 -6.69
C VAL A 142 6.42 -19.10 -7.52
N ILE A 143 6.36 -17.83 -7.08
CA ILE A 143 7.06 -16.72 -7.71
C ILE A 143 8.59 -16.90 -7.60
N ALA A 144 9.09 -17.20 -6.39
CA ALA A 144 10.53 -17.39 -6.16
C ALA A 144 11.08 -18.58 -6.96
N ALA A 145 10.36 -19.72 -6.98
CA ALA A 145 10.77 -20.94 -7.68
C ALA A 145 10.88 -20.72 -9.20
N ASN A 146 9.93 -19.98 -9.78
CA ASN A 146 9.89 -19.75 -11.22
C ASN A 146 10.58 -18.46 -11.67
N LYS A 147 11.00 -17.60 -10.73
CA LYS A 147 11.63 -16.30 -11.02
C LYS A 147 10.77 -15.44 -11.96
N LYS A 148 9.46 -15.48 -11.78
CA LYS A 148 8.49 -14.88 -12.67
C LYS A 148 7.26 -14.40 -11.89
N LEU A 149 6.68 -13.25 -12.30
CA LEU A 149 5.41 -12.75 -11.80
C LEU A 149 4.27 -13.21 -12.71
N ASP A 150 3.23 -13.75 -12.10
CA ASP A 150 1.94 -14.01 -12.74
C ASP A 150 0.85 -14.12 -11.64
N HIS A 151 -0.26 -13.46 -11.84
CA HIS A 151 -1.40 -13.58 -10.93
C HIS A 151 -2.15 -14.92 -11.09
N HIS A 152 -1.82 -15.70 -12.11
CA HIS A 152 -2.47 -16.97 -12.42
C HIS A 152 -1.45 -18.05 -12.76
N PRO A 153 -0.53 -18.38 -11.82
CA PRO A 153 0.34 -19.53 -12.02
C PRO A 153 -0.49 -20.78 -12.28
N ASP A 154 -0.04 -21.66 -13.14
CA ASP A 154 -0.70 -22.91 -13.49
C ASP A 154 0.17 -24.13 -13.14
N SER A 155 -0.38 -25.33 -13.33
CA SER A 155 0.27 -26.59 -12.98
C SER A 155 1.59 -26.89 -13.74
N SER A 156 2.00 -26.04 -14.66
CA SER A 156 3.31 -26.14 -15.32
C SER A 156 4.43 -25.44 -14.56
N TRP A 157 4.11 -24.67 -13.52
CA TRP A 157 5.08 -23.98 -12.70
C TRP A 157 5.64 -24.88 -11.61
N ASP A 158 6.94 -24.73 -11.34
CA ASP A 158 7.58 -25.40 -10.20
C ASP A 158 6.90 -24.96 -8.89
N CYS A 159 6.72 -25.89 -7.96
CA CYS A 159 6.06 -25.70 -6.67
C CYS A 159 4.60 -25.21 -6.75
N PHE A 160 3.92 -25.47 -7.86
CA PHE A 160 2.52 -25.10 -8.02
C PHE A 160 1.60 -25.82 -7.03
N THR A 161 0.68 -25.06 -6.41
CA THR A 161 -0.48 -25.54 -5.66
C THR A 161 -1.72 -24.72 -6.04
N GLU A 162 -2.93 -25.22 -5.77
CA GLU A 162 -4.15 -24.45 -5.94
C GLU A 162 -4.20 -23.24 -4.96
N ASP A 163 -3.57 -23.37 -3.79
CA ASP A 163 -3.43 -22.28 -2.83
C ASP A 163 -2.49 -21.19 -3.37
N ALA A 164 -1.40 -21.56 -4.09
CA ALA A 164 -0.55 -20.60 -4.78
C ALA A 164 -1.32 -19.83 -5.86
N HIS A 165 -2.13 -20.53 -6.66
CA HIS A 165 -2.98 -19.90 -7.67
C HIS A 165 -3.97 -18.92 -7.02
N THR A 166 -4.67 -19.36 -5.97
CA THR A 166 -5.62 -18.53 -5.22
C THR A 166 -4.92 -17.32 -4.59
N GLY A 167 -3.77 -17.55 -3.95
CA GLY A 167 -2.99 -16.51 -3.32
C GLY A 167 -2.52 -15.43 -4.30
N CYS A 168 -1.92 -15.84 -5.41
CA CYS A 168 -1.45 -14.89 -6.43
C CYS A 168 -2.60 -14.11 -7.07
N SER A 169 -3.76 -14.74 -7.30
CA SER A 169 -4.94 -14.09 -7.89
C SER A 169 -5.53 -13.00 -6.99
N ASN A 170 -5.34 -13.11 -5.67
CA ASN A 170 -5.94 -12.21 -4.69
C ASN A 170 -4.93 -11.26 -4.02
N SER A 171 -3.70 -11.20 -4.53
CA SER A 171 -2.61 -10.44 -3.92
C SER A 171 -2.00 -9.40 -4.84
N ASN A 172 -1.45 -8.34 -4.26
CA ASN A 172 -0.34 -7.64 -4.88
C ASN A 172 0.89 -8.56 -4.79
N ILE A 173 1.60 -8.73 -5.90
CA ILE A 173 2.74 -9.64 -5.98
C ILE A 173 4.02 -8.89 -6.34
N TYR A 174 5.16 -9.36 -5.82
CA TYR A 174 6.45 -8.72 -5.98
C TYR A 174 7.54 -9.75 -6.24
N ILE A 175 8.52 -9.37 -7.05
CA ILE A 175 9.75 -10.14 -7.26
C ILE A 175 10.96 -9.21 -7.21
N TYR A 176 12.02 -9.68 -6.55
CA TYR A 176 13.34 -9.07 -6.62
C TYR A 176 14.34 -10.11 -7.09
N SER A 177 15.29 -9.73 -7.92
CA SER A 177 16.31 -10.67 -8.43
C SER A 177 17.65 -9.97 -8.66
N GLY A 178 18.73 -10.75 -8.54
CA GLY A 178 20.08 -10.32 -8.90
C GLY A 178 20.96 -9.89 -7.74
N GLY A 179 20.40 -9.62 -6.54
CA GLY A 179 21.15 -9.25 -5.33
C GLY A 179 20.87 -10.19 -4.15
N ASN A 180 21.27 -9.78 -2.95
CA ASN A 180 20.89 -10.50 -1.72
C ASN A 180 19.42 -10.22 -1.41
N PRO A 181 18.51 -11.20 -1.46
CA PRO A 181 17.09 -10.97 -1.18
C PRO A 181 16.83 -10.46 0.24
N LEU A 182 17.67 -10.88 1.21
CA LEU A 182 17.55 -10.42 2.61
C LEU A 182 17.89 -8.94 2.82
N SER A 183 18.48 -8.27 1.81
CA SER A 183 18.70 -6.81 1.88
C SER A 183 17.44 -6.00 1.59
N VAL A 184 16.38 -6.62 1.08
CA VAL A 184 15.09 -5.98 0.82
C VAL A 184 14.21 -6.15 2.05
N SER A 185 13.91 -5.08 2.78
CA SER A 185 12.97 -5.14 3.90
C SER A 185 11.52 -5.31 3.41
N SER A 186 10.68 -5.92 4.25
CA SER A 186 9.26 -6.09 3.90
C SER A 186 8.52 -4.76 3.78
N GLU A 187 8.90 -3.76 4.55
CA GLU A 187 8.37 -2.39 4.42
C GLU A 187 8.72 -1.77 3.06
N ASN A 188 9.93 -2.06 2.52
CA ASN A 188 10.30 -1.58 1.19
C ASN A 188 9.48 -2.24 0.08
N ILE A 189 9.06 -3.49 0.25
CA ILE A 189 8.10 -4.14 -0.66
C ILE A 189 6.77 -3.38 -0.64
N ILE A 190 6.25 -3.02 0.55
CA ILE A 190 5.02 -2.24 0.68
C ILE A 190 5.19 -0.84 0.06
N ASN A 191 6.36 -0.20 0.24
CA ASN A 191 6.67 1.08 -0.40
C ASN A 191 6.66 0.98 -1.92
N ALA A 192 7.20 -0.11 -2.48
CA ALA A 192 7.19 -0.36 -3.93
C ALA A 192 5.76 -0.46 -4.47
N TYR A 193 4.86 -1.16 -3.77
CA TYR A 193 3.44 -1.19 -4.13
C TYR A 193 2.79 0.20 -4.10
N MET A 194 3.18 1.07 -3.16
CA MET A 194 2.63 2.43 -3.08
C MET A 194 3.18 3.36 -4.16
N THR A 195 4.48 3.30 -4.44
CA THR A 195 5.06 4.12 -5.50
C THR A 195 4.60 3.67 -6.88
N ASP A 196 4.43 2.36 -7.06
CA ASP A 196 3.86 1.72 -8.25
C ASP A 196 4.54 2.20 -9.56
N ILE A 197 5.88 2.41 -9.48
CA ILE A 197 6.67 2.92 -10.60
C ILE A 197 6.70 1.88 -11.71
N GLY A 198 6.47 2.32 -12.95
CA GLY A 198 6.44 1.43 -14.11
C GLY A 198 5.08 0.74 -14.34
N VAL A 199 4.13 0.84 -13.39
CA VAL A 199 2.79 0.27 -13.53
C VAL A 199 1.79 1.35 -13.93
N ASP A 200 1.42 1.37 -15.20
CA ASP A 200 0.60 2.46 -15.77
C ASP A 200 -0.77 2.59 -15.10
N ILE A 201 -1.39 1.47 -14.71
CA ILE A 201 -2.74 1.45 -14.10
C ILE A 201 -2.72 1.68 -12.59
N LEU A 202 -1.54 1.76 -11.94
CA LEU A 202 -1.37 1.85 -10.48
C LEU A 202 -2.07 0.69 -9.75
N GLY A 203 -1.92 -0.53 -10.29
CA GLY A 203 -2.65 -1.70 -9.83
C GLY A 203 -2.43 -2.01 -8.35
N HIS A 204 -1.19 -1.93 -7.87
CA HIS A 204 -0.85 -2.26 -6.49
C HIS A 204 -1.32 -1.19 -5.50
N ARG A 205 -1.06 0.10 -5.81
CA ARG A 205 -1.47 1.22 -4.94
C ARG A 205 -2.97 1.24 -4.71
N ARG A 206 -3.76 1.06 -5.76
CA ARG A 206 -5.24 1.11 -5.72
C ARG A 206 -5.83 0.17 -4.68
N TRP A 207 -5.21 -0.99 -4.46
CA TRP A 207 -5.64 -1.93 -3.43
C TRP A 207 -5.25 -1.49 -2.03
N LEU A 208 -4.01 -1.00 -1.83
CA LEU A 208 -3.54 -0.60 -0.50
C LEU A 208 -4.29 0.62 0.07
N ILE A 209 -4.69 1.56 -0.81
CA ILE A 209 -5.46 2.75 -0.41
C ILE A 209 -6.96 2.63 -0.74
N ASP A 210 -7.46 1.42 -0.95
CA ASP A 210 -8.88 1.15 -1.03
C ASP A 210 -9.54 1.42 0.32
N PRO A 211 -10.50 2.38 0.43
CA PRO A 211 -11.19 2.63 1.69
C PRO A 211 -11.89 1.41 2.29
N TRP A 212 -12.35 0.50 1.43
CA TRP A 212 -13.09 -0.72 1.82
C TRP A 212 -12.20 -1.94 2.09
N LEU A 213 -10.89 -1.82 1.99
CA LEU A 213 -9.98 -2.91 2.36
C LEU A 213 -10.10 -3.21 3.85
N ALA A 214 -10.47 -4.45 4.20
CA ALA A 214 -10.72 -4.85 5.58
C ALA A 214 -9.49 -5.46 6.24
N HIS A 215 -8.80 -6.37 5.55
CA HIS A 215 -7.67 -7.10 6.10
C HIS A 215 -6.61 -7.41 5.04
N VAL A 216 -5.42 -7.75 5.52
CA VAL A 216 -4.28 -8.16 4.73
C VAL A 216 -3.61 -9.37 5.35
N SER A 217 -2.95 -10.20 4.54
CA SER A 217 -1.96 -11.18 4.95
C SER A 217 -0.74 -11.01 4.06
N PHE A 218 0.44 -11.31 4.56
CA PHE A 218 1.70 -11.08 3.85
C PHE A 218 2.65 -12.26 4.01
N ALA A 219 3.29 -12.62 2.92
CA ALA A 219 4.43 -13.52 2.95
C ALA A 219 5.52 -13.08 1.97
N ARG A 220 6.72 -13.61 2.24
CA ARG A 220 7.88 -13.52 1.37
C ARG A 220 8.62 -14.85 1.39
N VAL A 221 9.33 -15.16 0.32
CA VAL A 221 10.21 -16.31 0.18
C VAL A 221 11.53 -15.84 -0.39
N ASP A 222 12.60 -15.94 0.41
CA ASP A 222 13.94 -15.51 0.06
C ASP A 222 14.79 -16.71 -0.38
N ASP A 223 14.94 -16.90 -1.68
CA ASP A 223 15.88 -17.85 -2.26
C ASP A 223 17.27 -17.20 -2.34
N VAL A 224 18.01 -17.25 -1.24
CA VAL A 224 19.36 -16.66 -1.14
C VAL A 224 20.33 -17.29 -2.14
N GLN A 225 20.21 -18.60 -2.40
CA GLN A 225 21.09 -19.32 -3.30
C GLN A 225 20.92 -18.85 -4.75
N ASN A 226 19.68 -18.66 -5.19
CA ASN A 226 19.36 -18.18 -6.52
C ASN A 226 19.23 -16.66 -6.62
N LYS A 227 19.36 -15.92 -5.49
CA LYS A 227 19.28 -14.47 -5.41
C LYS A 227 17.93 -13.94 -5.88
N VAL A 228 16.84 -14.54 -5.42
CA VAL A 228 15.47 -14.17 -5.75
C VAL A 228 14.66 -14.04 -4.48
N LEU A 229 13.78 -13.04 -4.44
CA LEU A 229 12.73 -12.90 -3.46
C LEU A 229 11.40 -12.89 -4.22
N GLY A 230 10.46 -13.76 -3.83
CA GLY A 230 9.05 -13.67 -4.20
C GLY A 230 8.26 -13.21 -3.01
N SER A 231 7.25 -12.34 -3.23
CA SER A 231 6.39 -11.87 -2.14
C SER A 231 4.97 -11.61 -2.61
N ALA A 232 4.02 -11.78 -1.71
CA ALA A 232 2.61 -11.50 -1.92
C ALA A 232 2.00 -10.83 -0.68
N ILE A 233 1.12 -9.85 -0.91
CA ILE A 233 0.22 -9.31 0.11
C ILE A 233 -1.20 -9.46 -0.40
N LYS A 234 -2.02 -10.25 0.31
CA LYS A 234 -3.43 -10.44 -0.04
C LYS A 234 -4.20 -9.17 0.25
N VAL A 235 -4.92 -8.67 -0.76
CA VAL A 235 -5.66 -7.40 -0.73
C VAL A 235 -7.08 -7.53 -1.31
N ILE A 236 -7.41 -8.68 -1.88
CA ILE A 236 -8.77 -8.97 -2.35
C ILE A 236 -9.42 -9.88 -1.31
N ASN A 237 -10.41 -9.32 -0.61
CA ASN A 237 -11.12 -9.96 0.48
C ASN A 237 -12.59 -10.17 0.09
N ASP A 238 -13.23 -11.21 0.67
CA ASP A 238 -14.67 -11.41 0.57
C ASP A 238 -15.45 -10.37 1.41
N GLU A 239 -14.87 -9.95 2.54
CA GLU A 239 -15.41 -8.92 3.42
C GLU A 239 -14.88 -7.55 3.06
N GLN A 240 -15.74 -6.54 3.19
CA GLN A 240 -15.37 -5.13 3.02
C GLN A 240 -15.44 -4.41 4.36
N GLN A 241 -14.53 -3.46 4.56
CA GLN A 241 -14.56 -2.58 5.72
C GLN A 241 -15.79 -1.67 5.65
N ASP A 242 -16.50 -1.51 6.77
CA ASP A 242 -17.61 -0.56 6.88
C ASP A 242 -17.06 0.86 7.08
N ILE A 243 -17.19 1.68 6.06
CA ILE A 243 -16.82 3.10 6.10
C ILE A 243 -18.03 4.03 6.10
N SER A 244 -19.25 3.52 6.32
CA SER A 244 -20.49 4.31 6.26
C SER A 244 -20.55 5.45 7.29
N GLY A 245 -19.75 5.36 8.36
CA GLY A 245 -19.59 6.39 9.38
C GLY A 245 -18.45 7.39 9.15
N SER A 246 -17.71 7.27 8.03
CA SER A 246 -16.59 8.16 7.71
C SER A 246 -17.02 9.38 6.90
N ASP A 247 -16.23 10.45 6.98
CA ASP A 247 -16.40 11.67 6.19
C ASP A 247 -15.48 11.67 4.93
N ILE A 248 -15.06 10.48 4.46
CA ILE A 248 -14.19 10.35 3.29
C ILE A 248 -14.97 10.74 2.03
N GLU A 249 -14.57 11.81 1.36
CA GLU A 249 -15.12 12.25 0.07
C GLU A 249 -14.25 11.85 -1.12
N PHE A 250 -12.97 11.61 -0.88
CA PHE A 250 -11.99 11.20 -1.90
C PHE A 250 -10.74 10.58 -1.27
N VAL A 251 -9.97 9.88 -2.08
CA VAL A 251 -8.61 9.45 -1.74
C VAL A 251 -7.65 10.07 -2.75
N ALA A 252 -6.71 10.88 -2.26
CA ALA A 252 -5.71 11.55 -3.09
C ALA A 252 -4.30 11.07 -2.74
N TYR A 253 -3.43 10.97 -3.73
CA TYR A 253 -2.03 10.60 -3.54
C TYR A 253 -1.12 11.51 -4.41
N PRO A 254 -0.08 12.18 -3.82
CA PRO A 254 0.15 12.32 -2.37
C PRO A 254 -0.89 13.24 -1.72
N TYR A 255 -1.01 13.21 -0.40
CA TYR A 255 -2.00 13.96 0.35
C TYR A 255 -1.38 14.59 1.60
N GLU A 256 -1.64 15.84 1.90
CA GLU A 256 -1.13 16.62 3.04
C GLU A 256 0.40 16.52 3.22
N TYR A 257 0.90 16.30 4.43
CA TYR A 257 2.31 16.03 4.68
C TYR A 257 2.64 14.61 4.26
N TYR A 258 3.46 14.50 3.24
CA TYR A 258 3.71 13.21 2.59
C TYR A 258 5.20 12.85 2.59
N PRO A 259 5.56 11.61 2.98
CA PRO A 259 6.94 11.16 3.00
C PRO A 259 7.55 11.17 1.59
N LYS A 260 8.73 11.80 1.46
CA LYS A 260 9.42 11.92 0.16
C LYS A 260 9.86 10.58 -0.42
N GLU A 261 10.10 9.59 0.43
CA GLU A 261 10.44 8.23 -0.01
C GLU A 261 9.27 7.51 -0.71
N LEU A 262 8.05 7.98 -0.52
CA LEU A 262 6.87 7.45 -1.19
C LEU A 262 6.45 8.29 -2.41
N PHE A 263 7.15 9.39 -2.72
CA PHE A 263 6.79 10.23 -3.88
C PHE A 263 7.99 10.96 -4.47
N ASN A 264 8.22 10.74 -5.77
CA ASN A 264 9.22 11.46 -6.56
C ASN A 264 8.66 11.79 -7.96
N SER A 265 9.49 12.34 -8.85
CA SER A 265 9.07 12.73 -10.21
C SER A 265 8.63 11.58 -11.12
N ASP A 266 9.03 10.34 -10.81
CA ASP A 266 8.68 9.16 -11.61
C ASP A 266 7.35 8.56 -11.19
N VAL A 267 6.89 8.90 -9.99
CA VAL A 267 5.63 8.41 -9.40
C VAL A 267 4.44 9.21 -9.93
N GLN A 268 3.38 8.54 -10.33
CA GLN A 268 2.12 9.17 -10.72
C GLN A 268 1.34 9.62 -9.49
N MET A 269 0.76 10.81 -9.53
CA MET A 269 -0.32 11.21 -8.63
C MET A 269 -1.60 10.44 -8.97
N SER A 270 -2.49 10.27 -8.00
CA SER A 270 -3.80 9.67 -8.24
C SER A 270 -4.89 10.31 -7.38
N PHE A 271 -6.13 10.18 -7.84
CA PHE A 271 -7.30 10.69 -7.16
C PHE A 271 -8.50 9.79 -7.45
N THR A 272 -9.23 9.43 -6.40
CA THR A 272 -10.43 8.60 -6.42
C THR A 272 -11.55 9.36 -5.72
N VAL A 273 -12.75 9.36 -6.28
CA VAL A 273 -13.95 9.94 -5.65
C VAL A 273 -14.64 8.87 -4.80
N VAL A 274 -15.04 9.25 -3.59
CA VAL A 274 -15.91 8.48 -2.72
C VAL A 274 -17.19 9.30 -2.51
N GLU A 275 -18.24 8.97 -3.23
CA GLU A 275 -19.56 9.63 -3.15
C GLU A 275 -20.51 8.89 -2.21
N ASP A 276 -20.41 7.59 -2.17
CA ASP A 276 -21.22 6.70 -1.36
C ASP A 276 -20.31 5.85 -0.46
N THR A 277 -20.33 6.11 0.84
CA THR A 277 -19.56 5.36 1.84
C THR A 277 -20.24 4.07 2.27
N THR A 278 -21.50 3.85 1.88
CA THR A 278 -22.26 2.64 2.25
C THR A 278 -22.03 1.46 1.30
N SER A 279 -21.55 1.73 0.09
CA SER A 279 -21.27 0.70 -0.90
C SER A 279 -20.16 1.11 -1.86
N LYS A 280 -19.11 0.31 -1.91
CA LYS A 280 -17.99 0.50 -2.85
C LYS A 280 -18.46 0.67 -4.30
N TRP A 281 -19.37 -0.17 -4.75
CA TRP A 281 -19.80 -0.26 -6.14
C TRP A 281 -20.85 0.79 -6.55
N GLN A 282 -21.28 1.66 -5.62
CA GLN A 282 -22.07 2.85 -5.94
C GLN A 282 -21.19 4.03 -6.36
N ASN A 283 -19.88 3.84 -6.45
CA ASN A 283 -18.89 4.87 -6.80
C ASN A 283 -18.32 4.68 -8.23
N ASP A 284 -18.96 3.93 -9.10
CA ASP A 284 -18.53 3.66 -10.47
C ASP A 284 -19.05 4.68 -11.51
N ASP A 285 -20.10 5.46 -11.20
CA ASP A 285 -20.63 6.53 -12.08
C ASP A 285 -19.86 7.85 -11.87
N VAL A 286 -18.56 7.80 -12.16
CA VAL A 286 -17.66 8.97 -12.12
C VAL A 286 -17.01 9.16 -13.49
N ASP A 287 -17.27 10.33 -14.13
CA ASP A 287 -16.69 10.66 -15.45
C ASP A 287 -15.59 11.72 -15.30
N PHE A 288 -14.38 11.34 -15.70
CA PHE A 288 -13.19 12.19 -15.70
C PHE A 288 -12.84 12.74 -17.10
N LEU A 289 -13.65 12.50 -18.12
CA LEU A 289 -13.32 12.86 -19.51
C LEU A 289 -12.98 14.35 -19.67
N THR A 290 -13.77 15.24 -19.04
CA THR A 290 -13.63 16.69 -19.16
C THR A 290 -12.90 17.36 -17.98
N VAL A 291 -12.27 16.55 -17.12
CA VAL A 291 -11.59 17.05 -15.92
C VAL A 291 -10.38 17.90 -16.25
N ALA A 292 -10.31 19.06 -15.60
CA ALA A 292 -9.12 19.91 -15.56
C ALA A 292 -8.43 19.77 -14.21
N ILE A 293 -7.11 19.53 -14.22
CA ILE A 293 -6.26 19.43 -13.04
C ILE A 293 -5.27 20.59 -13.04
N ALA A 294 -5.08 21.22 -11.90
CA ALA A 294 -4.06 22.23 -11.68
C ALA A 294 -3.32 21.91 -10.38
N VAL A 295 -1.99 21.88 -10.44
CA VAL A 295 -1.11 21.79 -9.28
C VAL A 295 -0.29 23.07 -9.23
N THR A 296 -0.35 23.82 -8.13
CA THR A 296 0.29 25.14 -8.00
C THR A 296 1.12 25.21 -6.73
N ASP A 297 2.27 25.87 -6.81
CA ASP A 297 3.08 26.26 -5.66
C ASP A 297 2.48 27.48 -4.91
N PRO A 298 3.09 27.93 -3.79
CA PRO A 298 2.60 29.08 -3.04
C PRO A 298 2.59 30.40 -3.80
N ASP A 299 3.42 30.53 -4.85
CA ASP A 299 3.46 31.70 -5.72
C ASP A 299 2.45 31.61 -6.88
N ASN A 300 1.55 30.64 -6.86
CA ASN A 300 0.58 30.30 -7.90
C ASN A 300 1.21 29.88 -9.24
N LYS A 301 2.47 29.48 -9.26
CA LYS A 301 3.09 28.90 -10.43
C LYS A 301 2.60 27.47 -10.60
N LYS A 302 2.11 27.16 -11.80
CA LYS A 302 1.63 25.83 -12.14
C LYS A 302 2.78 24.87 -12.43
N LEU A 303 2.69 23.64 -11.89
CA LEU A 303 3.49 22.52 -12.35
C LEU A 303 2.96 22.01 -13.71
N THR A 304 3.85 21.47 -14.52
CA THR A 304 3.46 20.80 -15.77
C THR A 304 2.83 19.46 -15.45
N ILE A 305 1.68 19.18 -16.04
CA ILE A 305 0.97 17.91 -15.90
C ILE A 305 1.13 17.10 -17.20
N SER A 306 1.45 15.82 -17.06
CA SER A 306 1.58 14.87 -18.17
C SER A 306 0.96 13.53 -17.84
N GLY A 307 0.77 12.67 -18.83
CA GLY A 307 0.32 11.29 -18.63
C GLY A 307 -1.06 11.16 -17.97
N LYS A 308 -1.96 12.15 -18.15
CA LYS A 308 -3.32 12.06 -17.58
C LYS A 308 -4.08 10.89 -18.20
N ALA A 309 -4.53 9.97 -17.34
CA ALA A 309 -5.38 8.85 -17.71
C ALA A 309 -6.37 8.54 -16.57
N TYR A 310 -7.44 7.83 -16.88
CA TYR A 310 -8.46 7.45 -15.90
C TYR A 310 -9.14 6.15 -16.34
N ASP A 311 -9.70 5.45 -15.37
CA ASP A 311 -10.57 4.29 -15.58
C ASP A 311 -11.53 4.11 -14.39
N ASN A 312 -12.56 3.28 -14.62
CA ASN A 312 -13.53 2.84 -13.62
C ASN A 312 -13.59 1.29 -13.63
N ASP A 313 -12.44 0.64 -13.83
CA ASP A 313 -12.35 -0.81 -13.97
C ASP A 313 -12.54 -1.54 -12.62
N GLY A 314 -12.51 -0.82 -11.50
CA GLY A 314 -12.80 -1.37 -10.17
C GLY A 314 -11.66 -2.17 -9.54
N TYR A 315 -10.44 -2.06 -10.06
CA TYR A 315 -9.27 -2.63 -9.39
C TYR A 315 -8.97 -1.85 -8.11
N GLY A 316 -9.13 -2.48 -6.94
CA GLY A 316 -9.04 -1.80 -5.66
C GLY A 316 -10.12 -0.72 -5.55
N VAL A 317 -9.81 0.51 -5.88
CA VAL A 317 -10.79 1.61 -5.88
C VAL A 317 -11.73 1.56 -7.08
N PRO A 318 -13.02 1.99 -6.94
CA PRO A 318 -14.02 1.89 -7.98
C PRO A 318 -13.81 2.81 -9.18
N ASN A 319 -13.10 3.92 -8.99
CA ASN A 319 -12.77 4.90 -10.02
C ASN A 319 -11.40 5.52 -9.73
N ILE A 320 -10.68 5.98 -10.73
CA ILE A 320 -9.39 6.63 -10.55
C ILE A 320 -9.06 7.57 -11.73
N ILE A 321 -8.49 8.73 -11.42
CA ILE A 321 -7.73 9.53 -12.37
C ILE A 321 -6.28 9.65 -11.90
N ARG A 322 -5.31 9.53 -12.82
CA ARG A 322 -3.88 9.57 -12.54
C ARG A 322 -3.15 10.50 -13.48
N TRP A 323 -2.05 11.07 -13.02
CA TRP A 323 -1.20 11.98 -13.81
C TRP A 323 0.20 12.09 -13.20
N LYS A 324 1.16 12.61 -13.94
CA LYS A 324 2.49 12.99 -13.45
C LYS A 324 2.60 14.52 -13.34
N VAL A 325 3.40 14.97 -12.38
CA VAL A 325 3.85 16.36 -12.29
C VAL A 325 5.35 16.42 -12.42
N ASP A 326 5.86 17.48 -13.06
CA ASP A 326 7.28 17.78 -13.07
C ASP A 326 7.67 18.52 -11.76
N SER A 327 8.84 18.20 -11.23
CA SER A 327 9.58 19.01 -10.26
C SER A 327 8.84 19.42 -8.96
N ALA A 328 8.01 18.55 -8.37
CA ALA A 328 7.59 18.75 -7.00
C ALA A 328 8.82 18.71 -6.06
N GLN A 329 8.95 19.69 -5.16
CA GLN A 329 10.11 19.90 -4.31
C GLN A 329 9.73 19.65 -2.85
N GLU A 330 10.68 19.08 -2.08
CA GLU A 330 10.57 18.91 -0.62
C GLU A 330 10.38 20.28 0.07
N GLY A 331 9.53 20.31 1.10
CA GLY A 331 9.24 21.51 1.88
C GLY A 331 8.40 22.58 1.17
N VAL A 332 7.91 22.30 -0.03
CA VAL A 332 7.02 23.21 -0.78
C VAL A 332 5.58 22.67 -0.72
N LYS A 333 4.67 23.50 -0.24
CA LYS A 333 3.24 23.18 -0.19
C LYS A 333 2.59 23.43 -1.54
N TYR A 334 2.09 22.36 -2.16
CA TYR A 334 1.37 22.43 -3.44
C TYR A 334 -0.13 22.35 -3.22
N ASN A 335 -0.89 23.21 -3.90
CA ASN A 335 -2.35 23.13 -3.96
C ASN A 335 -2.76 22.40 -5.23
N VAL A 336 -3.65 21.42 -5.09
CA VAL A 336 -4.23 20.65 -6.19
C VAL A 336 -5.70 20.99 -6.32
N VAL A 337 -6.11 21.34 -7.53
CA VAL A 337 -7.52 21.59 -7.87
C VAL A 337 -7.90 20.67 -9.01
N ILE A 338 -8.94 19.88 -8.79
CA ILE A 338 -9.53 18.97 -9.78
C ILE A 338 -10.94 19.47 -10.07
N SER A 339 -11.15 19.97 -11.29
CA SER A 339 -12.39 20.64 -11.66
C SER A 339 -13.18 19.84 -12.69
N ASN A 340 -14.50 19.96 -12.63
CA ASN A 340 -15.43 19.37 -13.58
C ASN A 340 -15.42 17.85 -13.61
N VAL A 341 -15.24 17.22 -12.42
CA VAL A 341 -15.51 15.78 -12.24
C VAL A 341 -17.03 15.57 -12.28
N ARG A 342 -17.51 14.67 -13.09
CA ARG A 342 -18.94 14.34 -13.12
C ARG A 342 -19.19 13.12 -12.26
N VAL A 343 -19.97 13.31 -11.21
CA VAL A 343 -20.41 12.24 -10.30
C VAL A 343 -21.92 12.15 -10.42
N ASN A 344 -22.46 11.01 -10.80
CA ASN A 344 -23.88 10.82 -11.08
C ASN A 344 -24.39 11.92 -12.03
N ASN A 345 -23.63 12.26 -13.06
CA ASN A 345 -23.90 13.33 -14.03
C ASN A 345 -23.91 14.78 -13.47
N ILE A 346 -23.53 14.99 -12.21
CA ILE A 346 -23.41 16.31 -11.58
C ILE A 346 -21.95 16.73 -11.54
N ALA A 347 -21.62 17.93 -12.05
CA ALA A 347 -20.25 18.44 -12.01
C ALA A 347 -19.86 18.85 -10.60
N LYS A 348 -18.75 18.32 -10.09
CA LYS A 348 -18.15 18.63 -8.80
C LYS A 348 -16.71 19.09 -8.99
N ASN A 349 -16.20 19.85 -8.02
CA ASN A 349 -14.81 20.28 -7.94
C ASN A 349 -14.25 19.83 -6.60
N TYR A 350 -13.00 19.39 -6.61
CA TYR A 350 -12.27 18.96 -5.42
C TYR A 350 -10.99 19.78 -5.30
N SER A 351 -10.54 19.99 -4.07
CA SER A 351 -9.26 20.64 -3.81
C SER A 351 -8.61 20.04 -2.57
N TYR A 352 -7.31 19.85 -2.64
CA TYR A 352 -6.49 19.40 -1.54
C TYR A 352 -5.07 19.97 -1.69
N TRP A 353 -4.19 19.64 -0.78
CA TRP A 353 -2.81 20.06 -0.84
C TRP A 353 -1.87 18.92 -0.46
N PHE A 354 -0.61 19.04 -0.85
CA PHE A 354 0.45 18.18 -0.34
C PHE A 354 1.75 18.95 -0.16
N GLU A 355 2.61 18.45 0.71
CA GLU A 355 3.97 18.92 0.96
C GLU A 355 4.86 17.71 1.26
N LEU A 356 5.93 17.53 0.50
CA LEU A 356 6.88 16.44 0.71
C LEU A 356 7.79 16.73 1.90
N LYS A 357 7.97 15.77 2.80
CA LYS A 357 8.79 15.83 4.01
C LYS A 357 9.91 14.80 4.00
#